data_f1b7f122d09e18c01673cc45f3c5edf8
#
_entry.id   f1b7f122d09e18c01673cc45f3c5edf8
#
_cell.length_a   1.000
_cell.length_b   1.000
_cell.length_c   1.000
_cell.angle_alpha   90.00
_cell.angle_beta   90.00
_cell.angle_gamma   90.00
#
_symmetry.space_group_name_H-M   'P 1'
#
loop_
_entity.id
_entity.type
_entity.pdbx_description
1 polymer ?
#
loop_
_entity_poly.entity_id
_entity_poly.type
_entity_poly.pdbx_seq_one_letter_code
_entity_poly.pdbx_strand_id
1 'polypeptide(L)'
;MTIDEARVLLRQYFEEACEILDVDHRQIIFAYDHIGLRFKTPGNTCETDGNILYINEDWICEILRENFLYDLQYQMYHEARHYYQSMIIADFHARGKSKELPATIRQWELDNANYQRNEGTEETQKANAAQKIEIDANAFAIAMLNLKGITEARAPEEQWQETEKRAVEIYRTISRKVRNQSK
;
A
#
# COMPACT_ATOMS: atom_id res chain seq x y z
N MET A 1 -18.11 -10.72 10.45
CA MET A 1 -17.97 -10.18 9.09
C MET A 1 -17.80 -11.35 8.12
N THR A 2 -18.53 -11.35 7.03
CA THR A 2 -18.40 -12.33 5.94
C THR A 2 -17.28 -11.93 4.98
N ILE A 3 -16.86 -12.85 4.12
CA ILE A 3 -15.84 -12.56 3.09
C ILE A 3 -16.33 -11.50 2.08
N ASP A 4 -17.61 -11.50 1.73
CA ASP A 4 -18.16 -10.51 0.82
C ASP A 4 -18.21 -9.11 1.45
N GLU A 5 -18.50 -9.01 2.74
CA GLU A 5 -18.39 -7.75 3.49
C GLU A 5 -16.92 -7.26 3.54
N ALA A 6 -15.96 -8.18 3.72
CA ALA A 6 -14.55 -7.85 3.69
C ALA A 6 -14.11 -7.33 2.31
N ARG A 7 -14.54 -7.97 1.22
CA ARG A 7 -14.26 -7.51 -0.16
C ARG A 7 -14.78 -6.10 -0.42
N VAL A 8 -15.96 -5.76 0.10
CA VAL A 8 -16.51 -4.40 0.00
C VAL A 8 -15.65 -3.41 0.76
N LEU A 9 -15.24 -3.75 2.00
CA LEU A 9 -14.38 -2.88 2.81
C LEU A 9 -13.00 -2.68 2.20
N LEU A 10 -12.38 -3.72 1.65
CA LEU A 10 -11.09 -3.61 0.96
C LEU A 10 -11.15 -2.58 -0.16
N ARG A 11 -12.20 -2.63 -1.00
CA ARG A 11 -12.42 -1.64 -2.04
C ARG A 11 -12.58 -0.24 -1.47
N GLN A 12 -13.39 -0.06 -0.43
CA GLN A 12 -13.62 1.25 0.20
C GLN A 12 -12.32 1.84 0.76
N TYR A 13 -11.48 1.05 1.42
CA TYR A 13 -10.20 1.52 1.96
C TYR A 13 -9.24 1.94 0.85
N PHE A 14 -9.16 1.17 -0.23
CA PHE A 14 -8.33 1.53 -1.38
C PHE A 14 -8.80 2.83 -2.03
N GLU A 15 -10.09 2.98 -2.28
CA GLU A 15 -10.72 4.18 -2.87
C GLU A 15 -10.48 5.40 -1.98
N GLU A 16 -10.70 5.29 -0.67
CA GLU A 16 -10.41 6.35 0.30
C GLU A 16 -8.94 6.81 0.22
N ALA A 17 -8.01 5.87 0.15
CA ALA A 17 -6.59 6.21 0.02
C ALA A 17 -6.29 6.93 -1.31
N CYS A 18 -6.88 6.47 -2.41
CA CYS A 18 -6.73 7.11 -3.71
C CYS A 18 -7.28 8.54 -3.74
N GLU A 19 -8.40 8.80 -3.06
CA GLU A 19 -8.94 10.15 -2.90
C GLU A 19 -7.99 11.07 -2.13
N ILE A 20 -7.38 10.58 -1.06
CA ILE A 20 -6.35 11.31 -0.30
C ILE A 20 -5.12 11.57 -1.17
N LEU A 21 -4.71 10.63 -1.99
CA LEU A 21 -3.58 10.75 -2.90
C LEU A 21 -3.89 11.60 -4.15
N ASP A 22 -5.18 11.90 -4.40
CA ASP A 22 -5.66 12.60 -5.60
C ASP A 22 -5.25 11.86 -6.89
N VAL A 23 -5.59 10.56 -6.94
CA VAL A 23 -5.42 9.69 -8.10
C VAL A 23 -6.75 9.05 -8.51
N ASP A 24 -6.93 8.88 -9.82
CA ASP A 24 -8.13 8.24 -10.37
C ASP A 24 -8.03 6.72 -10.23
N HIS A 25 -8.94 6.13 -9.47
CA HIS A 25 -8.99 4.69 -9.17
C HIS A 25 -10.08 3.93 -9.94
N ARG A 26 -10.88 4.61 -10.78
CA ARG A 26 -12.05 4.02 -11.44
C ARG A 26 -11.74 2.88 -12.41
N GLN A 27 -10.50 2.79 -12.87
CA GLN A 27 -10.06 1.73 -13.79
C GLN A 27 -9.46 0.52 -13.07
N ILE A 28 -9.30 0.56 -11.74
CA ILE A 28 -8.75 -0.56 -10.99
C ILE A 28 -9.79 -1.68 -10.85
N ILE A 29 -9.37 -2.86 -11.25
CA ILE A 29 -10.14 -4.10 -11.15
C ILE A 29 -9.61 -4.88 -9.95
N PHE A 30 -10.50 -5.22 -9.03
CA PHE A 30 -10.20 -6.11 -7.91
C PHE A 30 -10.45 -7.55 -8.34
N ALA A 31 -9.44 -8.39 -8.27
CA ALA A 31 -9.52 -9.81 -8.53
C ALA A 31 -9.11 -10.59 -7.27
N TYR A 32 -9.79 -11.68 -7.00
CA TYR A 32 -9.55 -12.50 -5.81
C TYR A 32 -9.05 -13.86 -6.26
N ASP A 33 -7.97 -14.33 -5.62
CA ASP A 33 -7.33 -15.58 -5.96
C ASP A 33 -6.83 -16.29 -4.69
N HIS A 34 -6.41 -17.53 -4.83
CA HIS A 34 -6.02 -18.41 -3.74
C HIS A 34 -4.54 -18.78 -3.79
N ILE A 35 -4.01 -19.27 -2.67
CA ILE A 35 -2.67 -19.88 -2.62
C ILE A 35 -2.63 -21.07 -3.58
N GLY A 36 -1.53 -21.17 -4.34
CA GLY A 36 -1.32 -22.23 -5.32
C GLY A 36 -1.62 -21.85 -6.76
N LEU A 37 -2.32 -20.74 -6.99
CA LEU A 37 -2.50 -20.13 -8.31
C LEU A 37 -1.50 -18.98 -8.48
N ARG A 38 -1.90 -17.75 -8.13
CA ARG A 38 -1.03 -16.57 -8.21
C ARG A 38 -0.16 -16.40 -6.98
N PHE A 39 -0.70 -16.66 -5.81
CA PHE A 39 -0.01 -16.52 -4.53
C PHE A 39 0.71 -17.81 -4.13
N LYS A 40 1.98 -17.71 -3.72
CA LYS A 40 2.80 -18.84 -3.35
C LYS A 40 2.76 -19.14 -1.85
N THR A 41 2.56 -18.11 -1.03
CA THR A 41 2.61 -18.22 0.44
C THR A 41 1.49 -17.39 1.06
N PRO A 42 1.07 -17.68 2.30
CA PRO A 42 0.11 -16.85 3.04
C PRO A 42 0.56 -15.39 3.23
N GLY A 43 1.88 -15.16 3.28
CA GLY A 43 2.43 -13.80 3.42
C GLY A 43 2.37 -12.96 2.14
N ASN A 44 2.01 -13.54 1.00
CA ASN A 44 1.70 -12.78 -0.20
C ASN A 44 0.24 -12.35 -0.15
N THR A 45 -0.04 -11.13 0.25
CA THR A 45 -1.40 -10.61 0.49
C THR A 45 -2.04 -10.05 -0.77
N CYS A 46 -1.28 -9.28 -1.54
CA CYS A 46 -1.73 -8.63 -2.77
C CYS A 46 -0.63 -8.63 -3.84
N GLU A 47 -1.04 -8.49 -5.09
CA GLU A 47 -0.14 -8.29 -6.24
C GLU A 47 -0.85 -7.42 -7.28
N THR A 48 -0.19 -6.35 -7.76
CA THR A 48 -0.71 -5.49 -8.82
C THR A 48 -0.11 -5.90 -10.16
N ASP A 49 -0.96 -6.05 -11.19
CA ASP A 49 -0.57 -6.31 -12.57
C ASP A 49 -1.37 -5.38 -13.50
N GLY A 50 -0.72 -4.33 -13.99
CA GLY A 50 -1.37 -3.27 -14.74
C GLY A 50 -2.43 -2.54 -13.91
N ASN A 51 -3.68 -2.66 -14.32
CA ASN A 51 -4.83 -2.09 -13.60
C ASN A 51 -5.62 -3.14 -12.78
N ILE A 52 -5.05 -4.32 -12.56
CA ILE A 52 -5.68 -5.37 -11.76
C ILE A 52 -4.94 -5.48 -10.43
N LEU A 53 -5.67 -5.33 -9.34
CA LEU A 53 -5.22 -5.63 -7.99
C LEU A 53 -5.72 -7.02 -7.60
N TYR A 54 -4.82 -7.99 -7.58
CA TYR A 54 -5.10 -9.33 -7.11
C TYR A 54 -4.96 -9.38 -5.60
N ILE A 55 -5.91 -10.00 -4.93
CA ILE A 55 -5.96 -10.11 -3.47
C ILE A 55 -6.06 -11.60 -3.11
N ASN A 56 -5.23 -12.02 -2.18
CA ASN A 56 -5.21 -13.39 -1.66
C ASN A 56 -6.42 -13.61 -0.73
N GLU A 57 -7.35 -14.44 -1.15
CA GLU A 57 -8.55 -14.74 -0.39
C GLU A 57 -8.29 -15.56 0.87
N ASP A 58 -7.27 -16.41 0.84
CA ASP A 58 -6.85 -17.19 2.02
C ASP A 58 -6.33 -16.27 3.12
N TRP A 59 -5.61 -15.20 2.76
CA TRP A 59 -5.22 -14.16 3.71
C TRP A 59 -6.44 -13.42 4.31
N ILE A 60 -7.44 -13.07 3.49
CA ILE A 60 -8.67 -12.45 4.02
C ILE A 60 -9.32 -13.39 5.05
N CYS A 61 -9.46 -14.68 4.72
CA CYS A 61 -10.03 -15.67 5.63
C CYS A 61 -9.25 -15.77 6.96
N GLU A 62 -7.93 -15.68 6.92
CA GLU A 62 -7.07 -15.68 8.11
C GLU A 62 -7.32 -14.47 8.99
N ILE A 63 -7.31 -13.26 8.40
CA ILE A 63 -7.59 -12.00 9.12
C ILE A 63 -8.97 -12.02 9.76
N LEU A 64 -9.99 -12.53 9.06
CA LEU A 64 -11.35 -12.64 9.60
C LEU A 64 -11.43 -13.59 10.78
N ARG A 65 -10.68 -14.70 10.73
CA ARG A 65 -10.61 -15.70 11.82
C ARG A 65 -9.93 -15.14 13.05
N GLU A 66 -8.86 -14.36 12.86
CA GLU A 66 -8.06 -13.80 13.94
C GLU A 66 -8.60 -12.44 14.45
N ASN A 67 -9.56 -11.86 13.73
CA ASN A 67 -10.19 -10.57 14.02
C ASN A 67 -9.22 -9.37 14.01
N PHE A 68 -8.17 -9.42 13.18
CA PHE A 68 -7.22 -8.31 12.96
C PHE A 68 -7.66 -7.41 11.81
N LEU A 69 -8.85 -6.83 11.89
CA LEU A 69 -9.48 -6.09 10.80
C LEU A 69 -8.69 -4.85 10.32
N TYR A 70 -7.84 -4.28 11.15
CA TYR A 70 -6.97 -3.17 10.75
C TYR A 70 -5.93 -3.59 9.71
N ASP A 71 -5.58 -4.89 9.62
CA ASP A 71 -4.64 -5.40 8.60
C ASP A 71 -5.23 -5.30 7.20
N LEU A 72 -6.55 -5.50 7.04
CA LEU A 72 -7.24 -5.26 5.77
C LEU A 72 -7.11 -3.81 5.32
N GLN A 73 -7.27 -2.89 6.27
CA GLN A 73 -7.18 -1.45 6.04
C GLN A 73 -5.74 -1.03 5.73
N TYR A 74 -4.78 -1.51 6.52
CA TYR A 74 -3.36 -1.29 6.31
C TYR A 74 -2.93 -1.70 4.91
N GLN A 75 -3.27 -2.95 4.52
CA GLN A 75 -2.87 -3.50 3.23
C GLN A 75 -3.45 -2.68 2.08
N MET A 76 -4.72 -2.27 2.14
CA MET A 76 -5.30 -1.48 1.06
C MET A 76 -4.70 -0.07 0.94
N TYR A 77 -4.32 0.54 2.04
CA TYR A 77 -3.60 1.82 2.00
C TYR A 77 -2.19 1.65 1.42
N HIS A 78 -1.51 0.56 1.75
CA HIS A 78 -0.22 0.19 1.18
C HIS A 78 -0.31 0.02 -0.35
N GLU A 79 -1.25 -0.78 -0.84
CA GLU A 79 -1.47 -1.02 -2.27
C GLU A 79 -1.88 0.25 -3.02
N ALA A 80 -2.73 1.08 -2.42
CA ALA A 80 -3.10 2.37 -3.02
C ALA A 80 -1.87 3.29 -3.17
N ARG A 81 -0.89 3.22 -2.25
CA ARG A 81 0.37 3.96 -2.39
C ARG A 81 1.22 3.44 -3.53
N HIS A 82 1.30 2.11 -3.74
CA HIS A 82 1.97 1.54 -4.91
C HIS A 82 1.30 1.96 -6.22
N TYR A 83 -0.02 1.97 -6.25
CA TYR A 83 -0.76 2.49 -7.40
C TYR A 83 -0.41 3.97 -7.67
N TYR A 84 -0.40 4.80 -6.64
CA TYR A 84 0.03 6.20 -6.73
C TYR A 84 1.46 6.32 -7.27
N GLN A 85 2.41 5.56 -6.75
CA GLN A 85 3.82 5.57 -7.18
C GLN A 85 3.91 5.28 -8.69
N SER A 86 3.21 4.27 -9.17
CA SER A 86 3.16 3.89 -10.58
C SER A 86 2.58 5.00 -11.46
N MET A 87 1.49 5.63 -11.02
CA MET A 87 0.86 6.75 -11.71
C MET A 87 1.77 7.99 -11.78
N ILE A 88 2.47 8.30 -10.69
CA ILE A 88 3.40 9.42 -10.62
C ILE A 88 4.61 9.21 -11.52
N ILE A 89 5.16 8.00 -11.56
CA ILE A 89 6.26 7.65 -12.49
C ILE A 89 5.79 7.86 -13.94
N ALA A 90 4.64 7.31 -14.31
CA ALA A 90 4.09 7.44 -15.65
C ALA A 90 3.84 8.91 -16.04
N ASP A 91 3.25 9.70 -15.15
CA ASP A 91 2.98 11.14 -15.37
C ASP A 91 4.29 11.94 -15.53
N PHE A 92 5.32 11.62 -14.73
CA PHE A 92 6.61 12.28 -14.81
C PHE A 92 7.27 12.05 -16.17
N HIS A 93 7.23 10.83 -16.69
CA HIS A 93 7.73 10.52 -18.05
C HIS A 93 6.91 11.20 -19.13
N ALA A 94 5.58 11.25 -18.99
CA ALA A 94 4.72 11.82 -20.00
C ALA A 94 4.78 13.36 -20.06
N ARG A 95 4.93 14.03 -18.91
CA ARG A 95 4.75 15.48 -18.77
C ARG A 95 5.98 16.23 -18.22
N GLY A 96 6.99 15.54 -17.73
CA GLY A 96 8.19 16.11 -17.07
C GLY A 96 7.91 16.86 -15.77
N LYS A 97 6.70 16.69 -15.19
CA LYS A 97 6.25 17.37 -13.96
C LYS A 97 5.58 16.36 -13.04
N SER A 98 5.78 16.52 -11.74
CA SER A 98 5.17 15.66 -10.73
C SER A 98 4.96 16.42 -9.42
N LYS A 99 4.09 15.89 -8.56
CA LYS A 99 3.90 16.31 -7.16
C LYS A 99 5.05 15.85 -6.26
N GLU A 100 5.77 14.81 -6.68
CA GLU A 100 6.92 14.25 -5.95
C GLU A 100 8.24 14.79 -6.50
N LEU A 101 9.28 14.76 -5.66
CA LEU A 101 10.61 15.19 -6.08
C LEU A 101 11.19 14.25 -7.16
N PRO A 102 11.89 14.75 -8.18
CA PRO A 102 12.50 13.91 -9.20
C PRO A 102 13.45 12.83 -8.63
N ALA A 103 14.12 13.12 -7.51
CA ALA A 103 15.00 12.14 -6.85
C ALA A 103 14.19 10.96 -6.26
N THR A 104 13.03 11.25 -5.66
CA THR A 104 12.11 10.24 -5.13
C THR A 104 11.58 9.34 -6.24
N ILE A 105 11.14 9.94 -7.36
CA ILE A 105 10.63 9.19 -8.51
C ILE A 105 11.70 8.28 -9.09
N ARG A 106 12.93 8.78 -9.28
CA ARG A 106 14.05 7.97 -9.77
C ARG A 106 14.38 6.80 -8.85
N GLN A 107 14.25 6.99 -7.53
CA GLN A 107 14.47 5.90 -6.58
C GLN A 107 13.39 4.82 -6.72
N TRP A 108 12.11 5.21 -6.85
CA TRP A 108 11.02 4.27 -7.09
C TRP A 108 11.18 3.50 -8.41
N GLU A 109 11.68 4.15 -9.46
CA GLU A 109 11.99 3.51 -10.74
C GLU A 109 13.12 2.46 -10.59
N LEU A 110 14.17 2.79 -9.84
CA LEU A 110 15.27 1.87 -9.57
C LEU A 110 14.79 0.65 -8.77
N ASP A 111 13.95 0.88 -7.75
CA ASP A 111 13.38 -0.19 -6.96
C ASP A 111 12.46 -1.08 -7.82
N ASN A 112 11.60 -0.49 -8.65
CA ASN A 112 10.74 -1.25 -9.58
C ASN A 112 11.57 -2.08 -10.57
N ALA A 113 12.66 -1.54 -11.12
CA ALA A 113 13.52 -2.24 -12.07
C ALA A 113 14.27 -3.43 -11.43
N ASN A 114 14.52 -3.36 -10.13
CA ASN A 114 15.26 -4.36 -9.35
C ASN A 114 14.41 -4.98 -8.24
N TYR A 115 13.09 -5.00 -8.40
CA TYR A 115 12.16 -5.35 -7.35
C TYR A 115 12.42 -6.72 -6.73
N GLN A 116 12.67 -6.73 -5.43
CA GLN A 116 12.88 -7.93 -4.64
C GLN A 116 11.54 -8.42 -4.10
N ARG A 117 11.01 -9.49 -4.66
CA ARG A 117 9.74 -10.07 -4.21
C ARG A 117 9.92 -10.78 -2.88
N ASN A 118 8.91 -10.69 -2.03
CA ASN A 118 8.80 -11.54 -0.85
C ASN A 118 8.39 -12.96 -1.29
N GLU A 119 9.33 -13.91 -1.21
CA GLU A 119 9.09 -15.31 -1.56
C GLU A 119 8.80 -16.19 -0.32
N GLY A 120 8.56 -15.57 0.84
CA GLY A 120 8.19 -16.26 2.08
C GLY A 120 9.38 -16.69 2.94
N THR A 121 10.64 -16.41 2.55
CA THR A 121 11.81 -16.60 3.40
C THR A 121 12.14 -15.32 4.17
N GLU A 122 12.80 -15.44 5.32
CA GLU A 122 13.23 -14.28 6.11
C GLU A 122 14.14 -13.34 5.30
N GLU A 123 15.04 -13.90 4.49
CA GLU A 123 15.93 -13.12 3.62
C GLU A 123 15.16 -12.31 2.58
N THR A 124 14.20 -12.94 1.89
CA THR A 124 13.40 -12.25 0.87
C THR A 124 12.41 -11.25 1.47
N GLN A 125 11.89 -11.50 2.67
CA GLN A 125 11.08 -10.53 3.41
C GLN A 125 11.90 -9.28 3.76
N LYS A 126 13.11 -9.44 4.28
CA LYS A 126 14.02 -8.33 4.60
C LYS A 126 14.42 -7.54 3.35
N ALA A 127 14.79 -8.25 2.28
CA ALA A 127 15.16 -7.61 1.01
C ALA A 127 14.00 -6.82 0.40
N ASN A 128 12.79 -7.37 0.42
CA ASN A 128 11.58 -6.68 -0.02
C ASN A 128 11.33 -5.43 0.83
N ALA A 129 11.26 -5.56 2.14
CA ALA A 129 10.96 -4.46 3.06
C ALA A 129 12.00 -3.32 3.03
N ALA A 130 13.26 -3.60 2.63
CA ALA A 130 14.34 -2.62 2.56
C ALA A 130 14.23 -1.66 1.36
N GLN A 131 13.40 -1.94 0.39
CA GLN A 131 13.22 -1.09 -0.78
C GLN A 131 12.53 0.21 -0.42
N LYS A 132 12.98 1.34 -0.97
CA LYS A 132 12.41 2.66 -0.63
C LYS A 132 10.95 2.80 -1.06
N ILE A 133 10.58 2.10 -2.13
CA ILE A 133 9.19 2.04 -2.60
C ILE A 133 8.28 1.36 -1.55
N GLU A 134 8.75 0.29 -0.91
CA GLU A 134 8.04 -0.42 0.16
C GLU A 134 7.98 0.39 1.46
N ILE A 135 9.10 1.02 1.84
CA ILE A 135 9.18 1.91 3.01
C ILE A 135 8.16 3.05 2.87
N ASP A 136 8.06 3.65 1.70
CA ASP A 136 7.12 4.75 1.44
C ASP A 136 5.65 4.26 1.45
N ALA A 137 5.37 3.05 0.93
CA ALA A 137 4.03 2.45 0.96
C ALA A 137 3.60 2.09 2.39
N ASN A 138 4.47 1.45 3.17
CA ASN A 138 4.24 1.17 4.58
C ASN A 138 4.04 2.46 5.40
N ALA A 139 4.86 3.48 5.15
CA ALA A 139 4.75 4.77 5.82
C ALA A 139 3.43 5.48 5.53
N PHE A 140 2.93 5.40 4.30
CA PHE A 140 1.62 5.95 3.94
C PHE A 140 0.49 5.19 4.65
N ALA A 141 0.52 3.86 4.67
CA ALA A 141 -0.48 3.05 5.37
C ALA A 141 -0.55 3.39 6.86
N ILE A 142 0.60 3.49 7.54
CA ILE A 142 0.69 3.91 8.94
C ILE A 142 0.13 5.33 9.15
N ALA A 143 0.48 6.26 8.27
CA ALA A 143 -0.02 7.64 8.37
C ALA A 143 -1.54 7.71 8.22
N MET A 144 -2.12 6.93 7.32
CA MET A 144 -3.57 6.83 7.12
C MET A 144 -4.28 6.23 8.35
N LEU A 145 -3.74 5.14 8.92
CA LEU A 145 -4.27 4.53 10.14
C LEU A 145 -4.21 5.48 11.34
N ASN A 146 -3.09 6.22 11.50
CA ASN A 146 -2.93 7.22 12.53
C ASN A 146 -3.98 8.37 12.41
N LEU A 147 -4.40 8.74 11.20
CA LEU A 147 -5.50 9.69 11.00
C LEU A 147 -6.82 9.19 11.58
N LYS A 148 -7.00 7.88 11.65
CA LYS A 148 -8.19 7.21 12.20
C LYS A 148 -8.04 6.82 13.68
N GLY A 149 -6.91 7.18 14.29
CA GLY A 149 -6.62 6.85 15.70
C GLY A 149 -6.18 5.40 15.91
N ILE A 150 -5.82 4.68 14.85
CA ILE A 150 -5.31 3.30 14.92
C ILE A 150 -3.78 3.37 14.96
N THR A 151 -3.17 2.99 16.08
CA THR A 151 -1.73 3.15 16.33
C THR A 151 -0.99 1.81 16.49
N GLU A 152 -1.68 0.69 16.32
CA GLU A 152 -1.11 -0.66 16.47
C GLU A 152 -0.28 -1.12 15.27
N ALA A 153 -0.56 -0.56 14.08
CA ALA A 153 0.13 -0.94 12.85
C ALA A 153 1.61 -0.55 12.89
N ARG A 154 2.46 -1.48 12.54
CA ARG A 154 3.92 -1.31 12.55
C ARG A 154 4.54 -1.84 11.26
N ALA A 155 5.60 -1.18 10.81
CA ALA A 155 6.45 -1.70 9.76
C ALA A 155 7.37 -2.82 10.29
N PRO A 156 8.01 -3.60 9.39
CA PRO A 156 9.06 -4.54 9.77
C PRO A 156 10.14 -3.87 10.64
N GLU A 157 10.61 -4.58 11.66
CA GLU A 157 11.48 -4.02 12.72
C GLU A 157 12.74 -3.36 12.14
N GLU A 158 13.36 -4.00 11.16
CA GLU A 158 14.59 -3.51 10.54
C GLU A 158 14.41 -2.16 9.81
N GLN A 159 13.19 -1.84 9.38
CA GLN A 159 12.86 -0.61 8.64
C GLN A 159 12.07 0.39 9.47
N TRP A 160 11.80 0.07 10.74
CA TRP A 160 10.91 0.85 11.58
C TRP A 160 11.27 2.33 11.65
N GLN A 161 12.52 2.65 11.93
CA GLN A 161 12.94 4.04 12.11
C GLN A 161 12.75 4.90 10.86
N GLU A 162 13.07 4.35 9.68
CA GLU A 162 12.93 5.07 8.43
C GLU A 162 11.45 5.22 8.04
N THR A 163 10.70 4.13 8.20
CA THR A 163 9.26 4.11 7.92
C THR A 163 8.51 5.06 8.84
N GLU A 164 8.82 5.08 10.15
CA GLU A 164 8.19 5.99 11.11
C GLU A 164 8.48 7.46 10.78
N LYS A 165 9.73 7.79 10.47
CA LYS A 165 10.10 9.14 10.03
C LYS A 165 9.30 9.56 8.80
N ARG A 166 9.22 8.70 7.79
CA ARG A 166 8.47 8.96 6.57
C ARG A 166 6.96 9.06 6.85
N ALA A 167 6.41 8.22 7.72
CA ALA A 167 5.00 8.25 8.12
C ALA A 167 4.63 9.60 8.77
N VAL A 168 5.50 10.16 9.63
CA VAL A 168 5.27 11.48 10.24
C VAL A 168 5.23 12.59 9.18
N GLU A 169 6.10 12.55 8.17
CA GLU A 169 6.11 13.53 7.07
C GLU A 169 4.80 13.45 6.26
N ILE A 170 4.40 12.24 5.88
CA ILE A 170 3.16 11.98 5.14
C ILE A 170 1.95 12.40 5.98
N TYR A 171 1.88 12.02 7.24
CA TYR A 171 0.79 12.39 8.15
C TYR A 171 0.56 13.89 8.22
N ARG A 172 1.64 14.68 8.33
CA ARG A 172 1.57 16.15 8.34
C ARG A 172 0.95 16.71 7.05
N THR A 173 1.26 16.07 5.93
CA THR A 173 0.76 16.49 4.61
C THR A 173 -0.72 16.15 4.45
N ILE A 174 -1.10 14.89 4.70
CA ILE A 174 -2.48 14.44 4.52
C ILE A 174 -3.43 15.06 5.55
N SER A 175 -3.00 15.24 6.80
CA SER A 175 -3.83 15.88 7.83
C SER A 175 -4.15 17.36 7.50
N ARG A 176 -3.24 18.08 6.84
CA ARG A 176 -3.52 19.43 6.33
C ARG A 176 -4.54 19.40 5.20
N LYS A 177 -4.41 18.43 4.27
CA LYS A 177 -5.35 18.27 3.16
C LYS A 177 -6.76 17.99 3.66
N VAL A 178 -6.93 17.06 4.58
CA VAL A 178 -8.24 16.70 5.17
C VAL A 178 -8.87 17.89 5.89
N ARG A 179 -8.11 18.64 6.69
CA ARG A 179 -8.64 19.85 7.38
C ARG A 179 -9.10 20.93 6.42
N ASN A 180 -8.46 21.06 5.27
CA ASN A 180 -8.84 22.08 4.27
C ASN A 180 -10.10 21.69 3.48
N GLN A 181 -10.38 20.40 3.34
CA GLN A 181 -11.59 19.89 2.70
C GLN A 181 -12.83 19.96 3.62
N SER A 182 -12.62 20.08 4.93
CA SER A 182 -13.72 20.15 5.93
C SER A 182 -14.19 21.59 6.23
N LYS A 183 -13.61 22.58 5.54
CA LYS A 183 -13.99 24.00 5.60
C LYS A 183 -14.76 24.42 4.36
#